data_eb5431957813f789c289ba0a7b5638d8
#
_entry.id   eb5431957813f789c289ba0a7b5638d8
#
_cell.length_a   1.000
_cell.length_b   1.000
_cell.length_c   1.000
_cell.angle_alpha   90.00
_cell.angle_beta   90.00
_cell.angle_gamma   90.00
#
_symmetry.space_group_name_H-M   'P 1'
#
loop_
_entity.id
_entity.type
_entity.pdbx_description
1 polymer ?
#
loop_
_entity_poly.entity_id
_entity_poly.type
_entity_poly.pdbx_seq_one_letter_code
_entity_poly.pdbx_strand_id
1 'polypeptide(L)'
;YRATLYTLNLHVFDPTWFEKSRKYMIGRLKLRSEAKNDPKLSKAIEGYIEFLDKGGDIRFKDITGSIFRKYLYRNIPVISGLSSTFLYRSMREIGETNSSDDVRGDPAGHFVVLVRYDRVKKRILLADPFKANPLNSEQYYYISSARLINSILLGIVTYDSNLLVIEPAG
;
A
#
# COMPACT_ATOMS: atom_id res chain seq x y z
N TYR A 1 16.13 3.96 -12.89
CA TYR A 1 15.24 4.26 -11.76
C TYR A 1 15.52 3.33 -10.60
N ARG A 2 15.32 3.83 -9.38
CA ARG A 2 15.34 3.04 -8.14
C ARG A 2 13.93 2.94 -7.60
N ALA A 3 13.45 1.72 -7.32
CA ALA A 3 12.15 1.47 -6.73
C ALA A 3 12.31 1.08 -5.25
N THR A 4 11.61 1.79 -4.35
CA THR A 4 11.58 1.48 -2.91
C THR A 4 10.14 1.25 -2.49
N LEU A 5 9.87 0.11 -1.89
CA LEU A 5 8.58 -0.26 -1.32
C LEU A 5 8.66 -0.17 0.20
N TYR A 6 7.81 0.65 0.81
CA TYR A 6 7.59 0.66 2.25
C TYR A 6 6.38 -0.20 2.56
N THR A 7 6.51 -1.12 3.49
CA THR A 7 5.41 -2.03 3.86
C THR A 7 5.35 -2.21 5.38
N LEU A 8 4.15 -2.41 5.89
CA LEU A 8 3.86 -2.87 7.25
C LEU A 8 3.04 -4.16 7.24
N ASN A 9 3.05 -4.88 6.13
CA ASN A 9 2.24 -6.09 5.95
C ASN A 9 2.83 -7.27 6.74
N LEU A 10 2.35 -7.43 7.99
CA LEU A 10 2.76 -8.50 8.90
C LEU A 10 2.23 -9.89 8.48
N HIS A 11 1.27 -9.97 7.55
CA HIS A 11 0.88 -11.25 6.98
C HIS A 11 1.96 -11.83 6.08
N VAL A 12 2.73 -10.96 5.41
CA VAL A 12 3.80 -11.36 4.48
C VAL A 12 5.14 -11.38 5.18
N PHE A 13 5.49 -10.29 5.87
CA PHE A 13 6.82 -10.05 6.41
C PHE A 13 6.87 -10.19 7.94
N ASP A 14 8.01 -10.66 8.43
CA ASP A 14 8.36 -10.53 9.84
C ASP A 14 9.29 -9.31 10.02
N PRO A 15 9.07 -8.45 11.02
CA PRO A 15 9.90 -7.27 11.24
C PRO A 15 11.40 -7.56 11.39
N THR A 16 11.76 -8.74 11.87
CA THR A 16 13.16 -9.14 12.08
C THR A 16 13.94 -9.40 10.78
N TRP A 17 13.26 -9.44 9.63
CA TRP A 17 13.91 -9.72 8.34
C TRP A 17 14.51 -8.46 7.69
N PHE A 18 14.09 -7.26 8.07
CA PHE A 18 14.42 -6.02 7.37
C PHE A 18 15.85 -5.53 7.58
N GLU A 19 16.52 -5.99 8.61
CA GLU A 19 17.95 -5.70 8.87
C GLU A 19 18.90 -6.73 8.23
N LYS A 20 18.35 -7.68 7.48
CA LYS A 20 19.12 -8.76 6.86
C LYS A 20 19.31 -8.51 5.37
N SER A 21 20.12 -9.38 4.74
CA SER A 21 20.37 -9.29 3.29
C SER A 21 19.11 -9.58 2.46
N ARG A 22 19.07 -9.05 1.23
CA ARG A 22 18.03 -9.37 0.25
C ARG A 22 17.87 -10.89 0.06
N LYS A 23 18.98 -11.62 -0.06
CA LYS A 23 18.98 -13.09 -0.19
C LYS A 23 18.30 -13.77 0.99
N TYR A 24 18.56 -13.28 2.20
CA TYR A 24 17.92 -13.80 3.40
C TYR A 24 16.39 -13.57 3.36
N MET A 25 15.95 -12.36 3.01
CA MET A 25 14.53 -12.02 2.91
C MET A 25 13.82 -12.90 1.88
N ILE A 26 14.39 -13.08 0.69
CA ILE A 26 13.83 -13.97 -0.33
C ILE A 26 13.70 -15.41 0.19
N GLY A 27 14.71 -15.91 0.86
CA GLY A 27 14.66 -17.25 1.48
C GLY A 27 13.53 -17.38 2.51
N ARG A 28 13.33 -16.36 3.34
CA ARG A 28 12.24 -16.33 4.34
C ARG A 28 10.87 -16.26 3.70
N LEU A 29 10.71 -15.45 2.66
CA LEU A 29 9.46 -15.35 1.90
C LEU A 29 9.05 -16.71 1.30
N LYS A 30 10.00 -17.45 0.71
CA LYS A 30 9.76 -18.80 0.17
C LYS A 30 9.27 -19.76 1.28
N LEU A 31 10.00 -19.82 2.38
CA LEU A 31 9.61 -20.65 3.54
C LEU A 31 8.25 -20.26 4.12
N ARG A 32 7.93 -18.96 4.12
CA ARG A 32 6.62 -18.47 4.58
C ARG A 32 5.47 -18.95 3.68
N SER A 33 5.67 -18.89 2.36
CA SER A 33 4.69 -19.37 1.37
C SER A 33 4.41 -20.87 1.56
N GLU A 34 5.47 -21.67 1.67
CA GLU A 34 5.36 -23.12 1.89
C GLU A 34 4.65 -23.45 3.22
N ALA A 35 5.02 -22.76 4.32
CA ALA A 35 4.50 -23.03 5.65
C ALA A 35 3.01 -22.69 5.83
N LYS A 36 2.46 -21.73 5.07
CA LYS A 36 1.08 -21.25 5.24
C LYS A 36 0.07 -21.91 4.31
N ASN A 37 0.51 -22.44 3.17
CA ASN A 37 -0.35 -23.08 2.18
C ASN A 37 -1.62 -22.26 1.83
N ASP A 38 -1.46 -20.93 1.71
CA ASP A 38 -2.50 -19.96 1.39
C ASP A 38 -2.24 -19.41 -0.02
N PRO A 39 -3.10 -19.68 -1.01
CA PRO A 39 -2.89 -19.25 -2.40
C PRO A 39 -2.79 -17.73 -2.57
N LYS A 40 -3.57 -16.94 -1.82
CA LYS A 40 -3.50 -15.47 -1.90
C LYS A 40 -2.17 -14.95 -1.33
N LEU A 41 -1.75 -15.49 -0.20
CA LEU A 41 -0.45 -15.15 0.41
C LEU A 41 0.70 -15.57 -0.50
N SER A 42 0.65 -16.76 -1.09
CA SER A 42 1.70 -17.24 -2.00
C SER A 42 1.84 -16.35 -3.23
N LYS A 43 0.72 -15.94 -3.84
CA LYS A 43 0.73 -15.01 -4.97
C LYS A 43 1.30 -13.63 -4.60
N ALA A 44 0.97 -13.11 -3.42
CA ALA A 44 1.55 -11.86 -2.93
C ALA A 44 3.07 -12.00 -2.71
N ILE A 45 3.51 -13.10 -2.11
CA ILE A 45 4.94 -13.40 -1.87
C ILE A 45 5.71 -13.49 -3.17
N GLU A 46 5.18 -14.15 -4.21
CA GLU A 46 5.80 -14.21 -5.54
C GLU A 46 6.09 -12.82 -6.10
N GLY A 47 5.13 -11.90 -6.02
CA GLY A 47 5.30 -10.52 -6.46
C GLY A 47 6.42 -9.78 -5.70
N TYR A 48 6.54 -9.99 -4.38
CA TYR A 48 7.62 -9.39 -3.60
C TYR A 48 8.99 -10.00 -3.93
N ILE A 49 9.07 -11.31 -4.17
CA ILE A 49 10.31 -11.96 -4.60
C ILE A 49 10.74 -11.41 -5.95
N GLU A 50 9.83 -11.35 -6.92
CA GLU A 50 10.13 -10.79 -8.24
C GLU A 50 10.59 -9.33 -8.16
N PHE A 51 9.95 -8.50 -7.32
CA PHE A 51 10.36 -7.12 -7.07
C PHE A 51 11.80 -7.03 -6.52
N LEU A 52 12.14 -7.88 -5.56
CA LEU A 52 13.48 -7.96 -4.99
C LEU A 52 14.52 -8.45 -6.01
N ASP A 53 14.19 -9.47 -6.80
CA ASP A 53 15.08 -10.03 -7.82
C ASP A 53 15.38 -9.03 -8.94
N LYS A 54 14.41 -8.17 -9.28
CA LYS A 54 14.57 -7.02 -10.21
C LYS A 54 15.32 -5.83 -9.61
N GLY A 55 15.84 -5.94 -8.40
CA GLY A 55 16.64 -4.90 -7.76
C GLY A 55 15.85 -3.89 -6.93
N GLY A 56 14.56 -4.10 -6.72
CA GLY A 56 13.75 -3.31 -5.81
C GLY A 56 14.25 -3.38 -4.36
N ASP A 57 13.93 -2.36 -3.57
CA ASP A 57 14.27 -2.26 -2.15
C ASP A 57 12.99 -2.29 -1.32
N ILE A 58 12.89 -3.17 -0.32
CA ILE A 58 11.73 -3.26 0.58
C ILE A 58 12.16 -2.80 1.97
N ARG A 59 11.39 -1.89 2.55
CA ARG A 59 11.66 -1.29 3.86
C ARG A 59 10.46 -1.40 4.77
N PHE A 60 10.75 -1.74 6.03
CA PHE A 60 9.80 -1.67 7.13
C PHE A 60 10.02 -0.35 7.87
N LYS A 61 9.03 0.54 7.82
CA LYS A 61 9.14 1.86 8.44
C LYS A 61 7.77 2.41 8.77
N ASP A 62 7.67 3.08 9.92
CA ASP A 62 6.45 3.76 10.34
C ASP A 62 5.91 4.70 9.27
N ILE A 63 4.66 4.53 8.91
CA ILE A 63 3.96 5.40 7.97
C ILE A 63 3.49 6.63 8.72
N THR A 64 4.21 7.71 8.55
CA THR A 64 3.94 9.00 9.18
C THR A 64 3.92 10.12 8.15
N GLY A 65 3.44 11.31 8.55
CA GLY A 65 3.49 12.48 7.68
C GLY A 65 4.90 12.85 7.18
N SER A 66 5.96 12.38 7.85
CA SER A 66 7.34 12.64 7.43
C SER A 66 7.71 11.87 6.17
N ILE A 67 7.22 10.64 5.99
CA ILE A 67 7.49 9.85 4.79
C ILE A 67 6.84 10.50 3.55
N PHE A 68 5.62 11.02 3.70
CA PHE A 68 4.96 11.75 2.62
C PHE A 68 5.72 13.01 2.23
N ARG A 69 6.11 13.83 3.24
CA ARG A 69 6.89 15.06 2.99
C ARG A 69 8.21 14.79 2.30
N LYS A 70 8.91 13.73 2.69
CA LYS A 70 10.20 13.35 2.10
C LYS A 70 10.14 13.27 0.58
N TYR A 71 9.06 12.77 0.03
CA TYR A 71 8.91 12.56 -1.41
C TYR A 71 8.09 13.67 -2.07
N LEU A 72 6.94 14.03 -1.54
CA LEU A 72 6.03 14.96 -2.17
C LEU A 72 6.56 16.41 -2.25
N TYR A 73 7.45 16.82 -1.32
CA TYR A 73 8.14 18.12 -1.43
C TYR A 73 9.21 18.14 -2.52
N ARG A 74 9.66 16.99 -2.98
CA ARG A 74 10.57 16.81 -4.09
C ARG A 74 9.85 16.56 -5.42
N ASN A 75 8.53 16.72 -5.45
CA ASN A 75 7.66 16.39 -6.59
C ASN A 75 7.78 14.92 -7.04
N ILE A 76 8.08 14.01 -6.13
CA ILE A 76 8.11 12.58 -6.36
C ILE A 76 6.77 12.01 -5.90
N PRO A 77 5.89 11.57 -6.81
CA PRO A 77 4.64 10.96 -6.45
C PRO A 77 4.86 9.60 -5.76
N VAL A 78 3.91 9.20 -4.91
CA VAL A 78 3.97 7.94 -4.19
C VAL A 78 2.73 7.13 -4.52
N ILE A 79 2.90 5.92 -5.03
CA ILE A 79 1.79 4.98 -5.23
C ILE A 79 1.51 4.32 -3.89
N SER A 80 0.24 4.31 -3.48
CA SER A 80 -0.19 3.74 -2.22
C SER A 80 -1.25 2.68 -2.42
N GLY A 81 -1.00 1.47 -1.94
CA GLY A 81 -2.02 0.47 -1.69
C GLY A 81 -2.67 0.73 -0.32
N LEU A 82 -3.98 0.59 -0.23
CA LEU A 82 -4.75 0.91 0.96
C LEU A 82 -6.14 0.23 0.95
N SER A 83 -6.85 0.27 2.08
CA SER A 83 -8.24 -0.13 2.15
C SER A 83 -9.16 0.96 1.58
N SER A 84 -9.80 0.68 0.45
CA SER A 84 -10.84 1.57 -0.13
C SER A 84 -12.08 1.63 0.75
N THR A 85 -12.49 0.52 1.34
CA THR A 85 -13.61 0.45 2.26
C THR A 85 -13.48 1.48 3.38
N PHE A 86 -12.28 1.61 3.99
CA PHE A 86 -12.03 2.62 5.00
C PHE A 86 -11.85 4.02 4.39
N LEU A 87 -11.11 4.14 3.28
CA LEU A 87 -10.87 5.42 2.60
C LEU A 87 -12.19 6.11 2.26
N TYR A 88 -13.10 5.38 1.63
CA TYR A 88 -14.37 5.91 1.15
C TYR A 88 -15.50 5.88 2.19
N ARG A 89 -15.35 5.12 3.29
CA ARG A 89 -16.45 4.80 4.22
C ARG A 89 -17.61 4.10 3.50
N SER A 90 -17.27 3.24 2.56
CA SER A 90 -18.23 2.42 1.81
C SER A 90 -18.48 1.09 2.50
N MET A 91 -19.53 0.41 2.07
CA MET A 91 -19.77 -0.97 2.47
C MET A 91 -18.64 -1.87 1.96
N ARG A 92 -18.50 -3.05 2.56
CA ARG A 92 -17.68 -4.14 2.05
C ARG A 92 -18.26 -4.69 0.75
N GLU A 93 -17.48 -5.45 0.02
CA GLU A 93 -17.83 -5.95 -1.31
C GLU A 93 -17.70 -7.46 -1.37
N ILE A 94 -18.61 -8.11 -2.11
CA ILE A 94 -18.49 -9.52 -2.45
C ILE A 94 -17.54 -9.62 -3.64
N GLY A 95 -16.36 -10.23 -3.43
CA GLY A 95 -15.24 -10.21 -4.37
C GLY A 95 -15.54 -10.73 -5.78
N GLU A 96 -16.50 -11.66 -5.93
CA GLU A 96 -16.87 -12.21 -7.24
C GLU A 96 -17.75 -11.26 -8.06
N THR A 97 -18.57 -10.45 -7.43
CA THR A 97 -19.59 -9.61 -8.08
C THR A 97 -19.33 -8.12 -7.91
N ASN A 98 -18.43 -7.73 -7.04
CA ASN A 98 -18.20 -6.36 -6.59
C ASN A 98 -19.47 -5.68 -6.05
N SER A 99 -20.47 -6.46 -5.64
CA SER A 99 -21.69 -5.93 -5.05
C SER A 99 -21.47 -5.56 -3.59
N SER A 100 -22.02 -4.44 -3.16
CA SER A 100 -21.93 -3.97 -1.78
C SER A 100 -22.75 -4.84 -0.84
N ASP A 101 -22.15 -5.31 0.26
CA ASP A 101 -22.82 -6.08 1.32
C ASP A 101 -22.09 -5.82 2.65
N ASP A 102 -22.77 -5.19 3.59
CA ASP A 102 -22.19 -4.79 4.88
C ASP A 102 -22.07 -5.95 5.90
N VAL A 103 -22.60 -7.11 5.57
CA VAL A 103 -22.55 -8.31 6.42
C VAL A 103 -21.65 -9.39 5.81
N ARG A 104 -21.88 -9.76 4.55
CA ARG A 104 -21.19 -10.89 3.88
C ARG A 104 -19.95 -10.46 3.09
N GLY A 105 -19.84 -9.15 2.76
CA GLY A 105 -18.71 -8.63 2.00
C GLY A 105 -17.41 -8.60 2.79
N ASP A 106 -16.30 -8.59 2.06
CA ASP A 106 -14.96 -8.40 2.58
C ASP A 106 -14.45 -6.96 2.34
N PRO A 107 -13.51 -6.44 3.15
CA PRO A 107 -12.85 -5.17 2.86
C PRO A 107 -12.18 -5.20 1.49
N ALA A 108 -12.35 -4.12 0.72
CA ALA A 108 -11.74 -3.96 -0.59
C ALA A 108 -10.42 -3.20 -0.51
N GLY A 109 -9.42 -3.65 -1.29
CA GLY A 109 -8.15 -2.96 -1.50
C GLY A 109 -8.22 -2.04 -2.72
N HIS A 110 -7.34 -1.02 -2.74
CA HIS A 110 -7.28 -0.06 -3.83
C HIS A 110 -5.91 0.60 -3.93
N PHE A 111 -5.57 1.13 -5.09
CA PHE A 111 -4.35 1.89 -5.31
C PHE A 111 -4.67 3.33 -5.71
N VAL A 112 -4.00 4.27 -5.04
CA VAL A 112 -4.05 5.70 -5.35
C VAL A 112 -2.65 6.27 -5.49
N VAL A 113 -2.52 7.45 -6.13
CA VAL A 113 -1.26 8.17 -6.20
C VAL A 113 -1.32 9.40 -5.30
N LEU A 114 -0.36 9.53 -4.39
CA LEU A 114 -0.17 10.71 -3.56
C LEU A 114 0.62 11.73 -4.38
N VAL A 115 0.04 12.92 -4.59
CA VAL A 115 0.58 13.93 -5.51
C VAL A 115 1.21 15.12 -4.78
N ARG A 116 0.56 15.61 -3.74
CA ARG A 116 0.98 16.80 -3.00
C ARG A 116 0.65 16.72 -1.53
N TYR A 117 1.50 17.30 -0.68
CA TYR A 117 1.26 17.47 0.75
C TYR A 117 0.99 18.94 1.09
N ASP A 118 -0.19 19.23 1.65
CA ASP A 118 -0.55 20.53 2.23
C ASP A 118 -0.15 20.53 3.71
N ARG A 119 0.93 21.26 4.03
CA ARG A 119 1.50 21.34 5.38
C ARG A 119 0.56 22.04 6.37
N VAL A 120 -0.12 23.08 5.93
CA VAL A 120 -0.97 23.93 6.79
C VAL A 120 -2.20 23.15 7.22
N LYS A 121 -2.90 22.55 6.28
CA LYS A 121 -4.12 21.80 6.51
C LYS A 121 -3.86 20.30 6.83
N LYS A 122 -2.59 19.87 6.85
CA LYS A 122 -2.16 18.48 7.12
C LYS A 122 -2.97 17.47 6.28
N ARG A 123 -3.09 17.73 4.99
CA ARG A 123 -3.84 16.92 4.04
C ARG A 123 -2.99 16.60 2.81
N ILE A 124 -3.39 15.55 2.09
CA ILE A 124 -2.70 15.05 0.91
C ILE A 124 -3.66 15.09 -0.26
N LEU A 125 -3.17 15.60 -1.40
CA LEU A 125 -3.86 15.50 -2.68
C LEU A 125 -3.63 14.10 -3.23
N LEU A 126 -4.70 13.38 -3.47
CA LEU A 126 -4.72 12.09 -4.14
C LEU A 126 -5.09 12.26 -5.62
N ALA A 127 -4.48 11.44 -6.48
CA ALA A 127 -4.97 11.11 -7.80
C ALA A 127 -5.52 9.68 -7.72
N ASP A 128 -6.80 9.54 -7.92
CA ASP A 128 -7.55 8.30 -7.75
C ASP A 128 -8.04 7.81 -9.12
N PRO A 129 -7.64 6.60 -9.55
CA PRO A 129 -8.09 6.06 -10.83
C PRO A 129 -9.59 5.72 -10.85
N PHE A 130 -10.23 5.58 -9.68
CA PHE A 130 -11.65 5.27 -9.59
C PHE A 130 -12.51 6.50 -9.83
N LYS A 131 -13.04 6.62 -11.05
CA LYS A 131 -13.85 7.78 -11.48
C LYS A 131 -15.12 7.99 -10.65
N ALA A 132 -15.72 6.90 -10.20
CA ALA A 132 -16.96 6.93 -9.40
C ALA A 132 -16.69 6.90 -7.90
N ASN A 133 -15.53 7.39 -7.44
CA ASN A 133 -15.22 7.37 -6.02
C ASN A 133 -16.25 8.20 -5.21
N PRO A 134 -16.69 7.70 -4.05
CA PRO A 134 -17.79 8.32 -3.30
C PRO A 134 -17.37 9.58 -2.52
N LEU A 135 -16.09 9.96 -2.52
CA LEU A 135 -15.60 11.15 -1.81
C LEU A 135 -15.70 12.43 -2.63
N ASN A 136 -15.57 12.31 -3.95
CA ASN A 136 -15.58 13.43 -4.87
C ASN A 136 -15.98 12.98 -6.27
N SER A 137 -16.64 13.86 -7.04
CA SER A 137 -16.93 13.66 -8.47
C SER A 137 -15.67 13.72 -9.36
N GLU A 138 -14.56 14.25 -8.82
CA GLU A 138 -13.28 14.35 -9.50
C GLU A 138 -12.29 13.30 -9.02
N GLN A 139 -11.38 12.90 -9.91
CA GLN A 139 -10.30 11.94 -9.57
C GLN A 139 -9.21 12.57 -8.71
N TYR A 140 -9.19 13.89 -8.52
CA TYR A 140 -8.26 14.62 -7.66
C TYR A 140 -8.98 15.21 -6.47
N TYR A 141 -8.61 14.78 -5.26
CA TYR A 141 -9.21 15.31 -4.03
C TYR A 141 -8.24 15.28 -2.85
N TYR A 142 -8.52 16.12 -1.86
CA TYR A 142 -7.74 16.19 -0.64
C TYR A 142 -8.33 15.31 0.47
N ILE A 143 -7.45 14.57 1.13
CA ILE A 143 -7.79 13.78 2.32
C ILE A 143 -6.85 14.15 3.48
N SER A 144 -7.32 14.04 4.73
CA SER A 144 -6.46 14.24 5.90
C SER A 144 -5.35 13.17 5.97
N SER A 145 -4.15 13.56 6.39
CA SER A 145 -3.03 12.63 6.54
C SER A 145 -3.37 11.48 7.49
N ALA A 146 -4.12 11.75 8.55
CA ALA A 146 -4.54 10.72 9.51
C ALA A 146 -5.43 9.66 8.85
N ARG A 147 -6.42 10.09 8.04
CA ARG A 147 -7.29 9.14 7.34
C ARG A 147 -6.52 8.30 6.34
N LEU A 148 -5.63 8.93 5.56
CA LEU A 148 -4.78 8.22 4.62
C LEU A 148 -3.91 7.16 5.32
N ILE A 149 -3.24 7.53 6.41
CA ILE A 149 -2.41 6.60 7.19
C ILE A 149 -3.25 5.41 7.66
N ASN A 150 -4.42 5.66 8.24
CA ASN A 150 -5.30 4.58 8.70
C ASN A 150 -5.78 3.69 7.54
N SER A 151 -6.09 4.28 6.37
CA SER A 151 -6.46 3.51 5.18
C SER A 151 -5.34 2.58 4.72
N ILE A 152 -4.08 3.08 4.75
CA ILE A 152 -2.90 2.28 4.38
C ILE A 152 -2.69 1.15 5.39
N LEU A 153 -2.75 1.44 6.70
CA LEU A 153 -2.57 0.41 7.74
C LEU A 153 -3.64 -0.68 7.65
N LEU A 154 -4.89 -0.30 7.41
CA LEU A 154 -5.99 -1.25 7.23
C LEU A 154 -5.93 -2.00 5.89
N GLY A 155 -5.15 -1.56 4.94
CA GLY A 155 -4.84 -2.30 3.71
C GLY A 155 -4.11 -3.63 3.95
N ILE A 156 -3.65 -3.91 5.17
CA ILE A 156 -3.02 -5.18 5.53
C ILE A 156 -3.96 -6.38 5.31
N VAL A 157 -5.27 -6.20 5.51
CA VAL A 157 -6.27 -7.26 5.34
C VAL A 157 -6.46 -7.68 3.88
N THR A 158 -6.05 -6.83 2.93
CA THR A 158 -6.10 -7.07 1.48
C THR A 158 -4.71 -7.19 0.85
N TYR A 159 -3.66 -7.28 1.64
CA TYR A 159 -2.24 -7.26 1.25
C TYR A 159 -1.76 -5.94 0.62
N ASP A 160 -2.55 -4.87 0.69
CA ASP A 160 -2.29 -3.58 0.01
C ASP A 160 -1.61 -2.52 0.90
N SER A 161 -1.17 -2.86 2.11
CA SER A 161 -0.52 -1.92 3.04
C SER A 161 0.90 -1.53 2.59
N ASN A 162 0.98 -0.79 1.47
CA ASN A 162 2.24 -0.50 0.81
C ASN A 162 2.33 0.96 0.32
N LEU A 163 3.57 1.50 0.31
CA LEU A 163 3.92 2.73 -0.39
C LEU A 163 5.04 2.43 -1.37
N LEU A 164 4.80 2.57 -2.66
CA LEU A 164 5.82 2.42 -3.69
C LEU A 164 6.30 3.79 -4.16
N VAL A 165 7.61 3.98 -4.10
CA VAL A 165 8.31 5.18 -4.58
C VAL A 165 9.25 4.79 -5.70
N ILE A 166 9.20 5.52 -6.81
CA ILE A 166 10.09 5.35 -7.96
C ILE A 166 10.85 6.66 -8.16
N GLU A 167 12.16 6.62 -8.01
CA GLU A 167 13.06 7.77 -8.13
C GLU A 167 14.04 7.56 -9.28
N PRO A 168 14.52 8.62 -9.95
CA PRO A 168 15.68 8.50 -10.83
C PRO A 168 16.86 7.85 -10.07
N ALA A 169 17.57 6.93 -10.74
CA ALA A 169 18.85 6.46 -10.22
C ALA A 169 19.83 7.65 -10.33
N GLY A 170 20.40 8.06 -9.20
CA GLY A 170 21.45 9.09 -9.19
C GLY A 170 22.70 8.58 -9.88
#